data_27928cd8a72ac8bdcfb98d362929a4cc
#
_entry.id   27928cd8a72ac8bdcfb98d362929a4cc
#
_cell.length_a   1.000
_cell.length_b   1.000
_cell.length_c   1.000
_cell.angle_alpha   90.00
_cell.angle_beta   90.00
_cell.angle_gamma   90.00
#
_symmetry.space_group_name_H-M   'P 1'
#
loop_
_entity.id
_entity.type
_entity.pdbx_description
1 polymer ?
#
loop_
_entity_poly.entity_id
_entity_poly.type
_entity_poly.pdbx_seq_one_letter_code
_entity_poly.pdbx_strand_id
1 'polypeptide(L)'
;MRKLEKLNKGIKYSSEEFANELRELSKDTADSVGVDLARRTGERNLIRNSGQYWRAVNLIAPGSRSGTIELTDFGRRVADRDISQTEFAAITVQTFRLPNPQVQPSDECEEWLKHGLIIYPLKLILEIECELLKKNEGYITTEELVRIVIPLSGCHAELQDYVNFILWHREGSIDISGWPDCAPAANDIRIAREYLLFLSN
;
A
#
# COMPACT_ATOMS: atom_id res chain seq x y z
N MET A 1 10.40 12.72 5.42
CA MET A 1 11.03 11.84 6.43
C MET A 1 11.92 12.61 7.40
N ARG A 2 12.99 13.34 7.00
CA ARG A 2 13.87 14.13 7.92
C ARG A 2 13.11 15.10 8.83
N LYS A 3 12.02 15.72 8.36
CA LYS A 3 11.15 16.54 9.22
C LYS A 3 10.34 15.69 10.21
N LEU A 4 9.87 14.52 9.79
CA LEU A 4 9.22 13.56 10.71
C LEU A 4 10.20 13.05 11.77
N GLU A 5 11.47 12.90 11.44
CA GLU A 5 12.50 12.53 12.42
C GLU A 5 12.74 13.63 13.48
N LYS A 6 12.68 14.91 13.09
CA LYS A 6 12.71 16.03 14.06
C LYS A 6 11.50 16.02 14.99
N LEU A 7 10.35 15.51 14.51
CA LEU A 7 9.13 15.29 15.29
C LEU A 7 9.23 14.08 16.23
N ASN A 8 10.23 13.23 16.08
CA ASN A 8 10.48 12.04 16.91
C ASN A 8 10.81 12.35 18.39
N LYS A 9 10.50 13.53 18.89
CA LYS A 9 10.69 13.97 20.27
C LYS A 9 9.48 13.67 21.17
N GLY A 10 8.67 12.67 20.82
CA GLY A 10 7.50 12.30 21.63
C GLY A 10 6.28 13.22 21.46
N ILE A 11 6.22 13.97 20.37
CA ILE A 11 5.10 14.85 20.07
C ILE A 11 3.87 14.02 19.70
N LYS A 12 2.74 14.26 20.36
CA LYS A 12 1.49 13.55 20.10
C LYS A 12 0.89 13.95 18.76
N TYR A 13 0.36 12.99 18.01
CA TYR A 13 -0.39 13.21 16.76
C TYR A 13 -1.53 14.24 16.88
N SER A 14 -2.12 14.37 18.07
CA SER A 14 -3.23 15.28 18.33
C SER A 14 -2.79 16.69 18.73
N SER A 15 -1.50 16.96 18.85
CA SER A 15 -1.00 18.27 19.26
C SER A 15 -1.07 19.29 18.12
N GLU A 16 -1.22 20.54 18.47
CA GLU A 16 -1.20 21.65 17.50
C GLU A 16 0.19 21.86 16.92
N GLU A 17 1.22 21.61 17.71
CA GLU A 17 2.62 21.60 17.28
C GLU A 17 2.82 20.63 16.09
N PHE A 18 2.26 19.42 16.21
CA PHE A 18 2.32 18.42 15.13
C PHE A 18 1.55 18.86 13.88
N ALA A 19 0.37 19.46 14.05
CA ALA A 19 -0.40 20.00 12.91
C ALA A 19 0.36 21.12 12.18
N ASN A 20 1.08 21.97 12.90
CA ASN A 20 1.90 23.04 12.32
C ASN A 20 3.07 22.48 11.50
N GLU A 21 3.79 21.49 12.05
CA GLU A 21 4.88 20.83 11.33
C GLU A 21 4.41 20.11 10.06
N LEU A 22 3.19 19.56 10.07
CA LEU A 22 2.61 18.96 8.87
C LEU A 22 2.25 19.99 7.80
N ARG A 23 1.76 21.17 8.20
CA ARG A 23 1.53 22.28 7.25
C ARG A 23 2.83 22.71 6.60
N GLU A 24 3.89 22.85 7.40
CA GLU A 24 5.21 23.19 6.87
C GLU A 24 5.74 22.10 5.93
N LEU A 25 5.59 20.81 6.32
CA LEU A 25 5.98 19.70 5.47
C LEU A 25 5.22 19.72 4.14
N SER A 26 3.90 19.97 4.18
CA SER A 26 3.07 20.06 2.96
C SER A 26 3.51 21.23 2.07
N LYS A 27 3.78 22.39 2.66
CA LYS A 27 4.29 23.57 1.94
C LYS A 27 5.64 23.30 1.29
N ASP A 28 6.61 22.76 2.04
CA ASP A 28 7.92 22.44 1.50
C ASP A 28 7.87 21.41 0.37
N THR A 29 6.93 20.45 0.46
CA THR A 29 6.73 19.45 -0.60
C THR A 29 6.13 20.11 -1.84
N ALA A 30 5.15 21.00 -1.67
CA ALA A 30 4.57 21.78 -2.76
C ALA A 30 5.62 22.64 -3.46
N ASP A 31 6.47 23.34 -2.68
CA ASP A 31 7.53 24.20 -3.20
C ASP A 31 8.65 23.43 -3.91
N SER A 32 8.96 22.19 -3.47
CA SER A 32 10.08 21.40 -4.00
C SER A 32 9.72 20.49 -5.17
N VAL A 33 8.52 19.92 -5.17
CA VAL A 33 8.08 18.92 -6.18
C VAL A 33 6.70 19.20 -6.77
N GLY A 34 6.08 20.32 -6.44
CA GLY A 34 4.76 20.71 -6.95
C GLY A 34 3.59 19.91 -6.39
N VAL A 35 3.81 19.10 -5.34
CA VAL A 35 2.76 18.24 -4.75
C VAL A 35 2.34 18.78 -3.39
N ASP A 36 1.11 19.28 -3.31
CA ASP A 36 0.47 19.66 -2.05
C ASP A 36 -0.15 18.43 -1.37
N LEU A 37 0.50 17.95 -0.31
CA LEU A 37 0.07 16.76 0.44
C LEU A 37 -1.25 16.98 1.19
N ALA A 38 -1.58 18.23 1.57
CA ALA A 38 -2.77 18.55 2.36
C ALA A 38 -3.98 18.98 1.51
N ARG A 39 -3.81 19.17 0.20
CA ARG A 39 -4.81 19.77 -0.71
C ARG A 39 -6.19 19.11 -0.66
N ARG A 40 -6.26 17.80 -0.42
CA ARG A 40 -7.52 17.03 -0.44
C ARG A 40 -8.01 16.60 0.94
N THR A 41 -7.19 16.67 1.98
CA THR A 41 -7.47 15.92 3.21
C THR A 41 -7.36 16.73 4.49
N GLY A 42 -6.83 17.94 4.50
CA GLY A 42 -6.46 18.63 5.74
C GLY A 42 -5.35 17.89 6.53
N GLU A 43 -4.62 18.61 7.35
CA GLU A 43 -3.38 18.13 7.98
C GLU A 43 -3.58 16.89 8.88
N ARG A 44 -4.67 16.82 9.64
CA ARG A 44 -4.96 15.67 10.52
C ARG A 44 -5.26 14.40 9.73
N ASN A 45 -5.90 14.53 8.57
CA ASN A 45 -6.20 13.39 7.71
C ASN A 45 -4.97 12.91 6.93
N LEU A 46 -4.01 13.80 6.67
CA LEU A 46 -2.74 13.41 6.05
C LEU A 46 -2.07 12.30 6.88
N ILE A 47 -1.95 12.47 8.19
CA ILE A 47 -1.35 11.44 9.04
C ILE A 47 -2.25 10.22 9.21
N ARG A 48 -3.55 10.41 9.33
CA ARG A 48 -4.46 9.27 9.46
C ARG A 48 -4.37 8.33 8.27
N ASN A 49 -4.34 8.87 7.06
CA ASN A 49 -4.31 8.09 5.83
C ASN A 49 -2.88 7.67 5.45
N SER A 50 -1.94 8.61 5.42
CA SER A 50 -0.55 8.32 5.07
C SER A 50 0.20 7.58 6.18
N GLY A 51 -0.17 7.79 7.44
CA GLY A 51 0.44 7.09 8.58
C GLY A 51 0.18 5.59 8.58
N GLN A 52 -0.97 5.14 8.07
CA GLN A 52 -1.23 3.71 7.87
C GLN A 52 -0.30 3.14 6.78
N TYR A 53 -0.17 3.86 5.66
CA TYR A 53 0.75 3.47 4.60
C TYR A 53 2.21 3.44 5.09
N TRP A 54 2.67 4.47 5.79
CA TRP A 54 4.04 4.53 6.30
C TRP A 54 4.34 3.40 7.31
N ARG A 55 3.35 2.99 8.11
CA ARG A 55 3.47 1.79 8.96
C ARG A 55 3.49 0.53 8.14
N ALA A 56 2.58 0.41 7.17
CA ALA A 56 2.49 -0.77 6.32
C ALA A 56 3.80 -1.07 5.57
N VAL A 57 4.51 -0.02 5.13
CA VAL A 57 5.83 -0.13 4.49
C VAL A 57 7.01 0.00 5.47
N ASN A 58 6.75 -0.13 6.77
CA ASN A 58 7.76 -0.17 7.83
C ASN A 58 8.62 1.10 7.97
N LEU A 59 8.14 2.27 7.58
CA LEU A 59 8.86 3.53 7.77
C LEU A 59 8.71 4.09 9.19
N ILE A 60 7.54 3.91 9.79
CA ILE A 60 7.26 4.32 11.17
C ILE A 60 6.83 3.11 11.99
N ALA A 61 7.22 3.10 13.25
CA ALA A 61 6.82 2.06 14.19
C ALA A 61 5.30 2.05 14.37
N PRO A 62 4.71 0.88 14.73
CA PRO A 62 3.32 0.82 15.12
C PRO A 62 3.09 1.85 16.23
N GLY A 63 2.07 2.67 16.06
CA GLY A 63 1.78 3.74 17.02
C GLY A 63 1.69 3.16 18.42
N SER A 64 2.57 3.58 19.31
CA SER A 64 2.42 3.25 20.71
C SER A 64 1.07 3.83 21.17
N ARG A 65 0.47 3.26 22.22
CA ARG A 65 -0.73 3.82 22.85
C ARG A 65 -0.57 5.30 23.24
N SER A 66 0.66 5.80 23.25
CA SER A 66 1.01 7.21 23.49
C SER A 66 0.68 8.14 22.32
N GLY A 67 0.38 7.61 21.12
CA GLY A 67 0.07 8.44 19.94
C GLY A 67 1.25 9.25 19.41
N THR A 68 2.48 8.79 19.63
CA THR A 68 3.71 9.43 19.15
C THR A 68 4.18 8.83 17.83
N ILE A 69 4.92 9.59 17.01
CA ILE A 69 5.59 9.09 15.82
C ILE A 69 7.00 8.65 16.19
N GLU A 70 7.34 7.44 15.78
CA GLU A 70 8.69 6.90 15.90
C GLU A 70 9.11 6.28 14.57
N LEU A 71 10.27 6.70 14.03
CA LEU A 71 10.82 6.08 12.84
C LEU A 71 11.43 4.72 13.20
N THR A 72 11.24 3.75 12.32
CA THR A 72 12.01 2.49 12.36
C THR A 72 13.45 2.74 11.93
N ASP A 73 14.34 1.75 12.08
CA ASP A 73 15.70 1.84 11.52
C ASP A 73 15.66 1.95 10.00
N PHE A 74 14.75 1.24 9.35
CA PHE A 74 14.50 1.38 7.91
C PHE A 74 14.04 2.79 7.56
N GLY A 75 13.08 3.34 8.32
CA GLY A 75 12.60 4.72 8.14
C GLY A 75 13.69 5.76 8.31
N ARG A 76 14.62 5.58 9.27
CA ARG A 76 15.79 6.45 9.44
C ARG A 76 16.72 6.39 8.23
N ARG A 77 17.10 5.20 7.78
CA ARG A 77 17.94 5.02 6.59
C ARG A 77 17.35 5.65 5.33
N VAL A 78 16.02 5.56 5.15
CA VAL A 78 15.32 6.26 4.05
C VAL A 78 15.37 7.77 4.26
N ALA A 79 15.20 8.27 5.49
CA ALA A 79 15.27 9.69 5.82
C ALA A 79 16.68 10.28 5.57
N ASP A 80 17.71 9.51 5.87
CA ASP A 80 19.13 9.88 5.70
C ASP A 80 19.63 9.71 4.26
N ARG A 81 18.79 9.14 3.39
CA ARG A 81 19.13 8.81 1.99
C ARG A 81 20.17 7.70 1.84
N ASP A 82 20.35 6.86 2.86
CA ASP A 82 21.16 5.65 2.80
C ASP A 82 20.48 4.57 1.93
N ILE A 83 19.18 4.75 1.67
CA ILE A 83 18.36 3.94 0.78
C ILE A 83 17.85 4.86 -0.31
N SER A 84 18.18 4.56 -1.56
CA SER A 84 17.66 5.26 -2.72
C SER A 84 16.17 5.01 -2.94
N GLN A 85 15.51 5.81 -3.77
CA GLN A 85 14.11 5.61 -4.13
C GLN A 85 13.89 4.25 -4.80
N THR A 86 14.81 3.83 -5.67
CA THR A 86 14.73 2.53 -6.36
C THR A 86 14.87 1.37 -5.38
N GLU A 87 15.82 1.44 -4.46
CA GLU A 87 15.99 0.42 -3.41
C GLU A 87 14.76 0.38 -2.48
N PHE A 88 14.22 1.53 -2.10
CA PHE A 88 12.99 1.59 -1.31
C PHE A 88 11.82 0.93 -2.04
N ALA A 89 11.62 1.21 -3.33
CA ALA A 89 10.59 0.59 -4.14
C ALA A 89 10.78 -0.94 -4.22
N ALA A 90 12.00 -1.40 -4.53
CA ALA A 90 12.33 -2.82 -4.63
C ALA A 90 12.10 -3.56 -3.30
N ILE A 91 12.55 -2.99 -2.18
CA ILE A 91 12.33 -3.56 -0.85
C ILE A 91 10.83 -3.61 -0.54
N THR A 92 10.09 -2.54 -0.81
CA THR A 92 8.64 -2.49 -0.55
C THR A 92 7.89 -3.54 -1.35
N VAL A 93 8.18 -3.70 -2.64
CA VAL A 93 7.57 -4.73 -3.48
C VAL A 93 7.80 -6.13 -2.91
N GLN A 94 9.00 -6.41 -2.42
CA GLN A 94 9.36 -7.74 -1.91
C GLN A 94 8.87 -8.01 -0.49
N THR A 95 8.67 -6.98 0.32
CA THR A 95 8.40 -7.16 1.76
C THR A 95 7.01 -6.76 2.21
N PHE A 96 6.31 -5.94 1.42
CA PHE A 96 4.92 -5.56 1.73
C PHE A 96 4.02 -6.77 1.59
N ARG A 97 3.46 -7.21 2.72
CA ARG A 97 2.66 -8.44 2.79
C ARG A 97 1.34 -8.21 3.50
N LEU A 98 0.40 -9.08 3.20
CA LEU A 98 -0.84 -9.27 3.94
C LEU A 98 -0.87 -10.71 4.51
N PRO A 99 -1.33 -10.93 5.74
CA PRO A 99 -1.77 -9.91 6.69
C PRO A 99 -0.59 -9.06 7.18
N ASN A 100 -0.87 -7.78 7.42
CA ASN A 100 0.13 -6.84 7.90
C ASN A 100 -0.18 -6.40 9.34
N PRO A 101 0.56 -6.92 10.35
CA PRO A 101 0.28 -6.64 11.76
C PRO A 101 0.54 -5.18 12.17
N GLN A 102 1.15 -4.39 11.28
CA GLN A 102 1.39 -2.97 11.52
C GLN A 102 0.12 -2.12 11.32
N VAL A 103 -0.86 -2.63 10.57
CA VAL A 103 -2.06 -1.89 10.16
C VAL A 103 -3.36 -2.65 10.32
N GLN A 104 -3.30 -3.98 10.48
CA GLN A 104 -4.47 -4.83 10.69
C GLN A 104 -4.57 -5.25 12.16
N PRO A 105 -5.78 -5.49 12.68
CA PRO A 105 -6.01 -6.07 13.98
C PRO A 105 -5.36 -7.46 14.12
N SER A 106 -4.96 -7.82 15.34
CA SER A 106 -4.27 -9.10 15.59
C SER A 106 -5.14 -10.31 15.29
N ASP A 107 -6.42 -10.23 15.60
CA ASP A 107 -7.41 -11.30 15.33
C ASP A 107 -7.59 -11.56 13.83
N GLU A 108 -7.65 -10.52 13.02
CA GLU A 108 -7.66 -10.65 11.56
C GLU A 108 -6.36 -11.29 11.05
N CYS A 109 -5.21 -10.86 11.55
CA CYS A 109 -3.92 -11.44 11.17
C CYS A 109 -3.83 -12.92 11.54
N GLU A 110 -4.30 -13.30 12.73
CA GLU A 110 -4.32 -14.68 13.19
C GLU A 110 -5.22 -15.55 12.32
N GLU A 111 -6.40 -15.04 11.93
CA GLU A 111 -7.32 -15.76 11.06
C GLU A 111 -6.72 -16.03 9.67
N TRP A 112 -6.08 -15.03 9.06
CA TRP A 112 -5.38 -15.23 7.79
C TRP A 112 -4.27 -16.27 7.91
N LEU A 113 -3.43 -16.19 8.95
CA LEU A 113 -2.33 -17.12 9.18
C LEU A 113 -2.81 -18.54 9.46
N LYS A 114 -3.93 -18.69 10.16
CA LYS A 114 -4.57 -19.98 10.42
C LYS A 114 -4.99 -20.69 9.12
N HIS A 115 -5.39 -19.92 8.10
CA HIS A 115 -5.70 -20.42 6.77
C HIS A 115 -4.49 -20.50 5.84
N GLY A 116 -3.28 -20.24 6.33
CA GLY A 116 -2.05 -20.26 5.55
C GLY A 116 -1.95 -19.12 4.51
N LEU A 117 -2.76 -18.07 4.66
CA LEU A 117 -2.80 -16.96 3.72
C LEU A 117 -1.72 -15.95 4.05
N ILE A 118 -0.69 -15.90 3.21
CA ILE A 118 0.34 -14.87 3.20
C ILE A 118 0.49 -14.39 1.77
N ILE A 119 0.14 -13.15 1.50
CA ILE A 119 0.11 -12.56 0.17
C ILE A 119 1.07 -11.37 0.11
N TYR A 120 1.83 -11.28 -0.96
CA TYR A 120 2.68 -10.12 -1.30
C TYR A 120 2.05 -9.39 -2.49
N PRO A 121 1.08 -8.49 -2.27
CA PRO A 121 0.22 -7.99 -3.34
C PRO A 121 0.98 -7.25 -4.44
N LEU A 122 1.96 -6.42 -4.09
CA LEU A 122 2.75 -5.69 -5.09
C LEU A 122 3.61 -6.64 -5.95
N LYS A 123 4.22 -7.63 -5.32
CA LYS A 123 5.01 -8.66 -6.01
C LYS A 123 4.11 -9.50 -6.91
N LEU A 124 2.96 -9.95 -6.41
CA LEU A 124 2.00 -10.75 -7.17
C LEU A 124 1.51 -10.02 -8.42
N ILE A 125 1.14 -8.74 -8.30
CA ILE A 125 0.71 -7.92 -9.45
C ILE A 125 1.81 -7.88 -10.50
N LEU A 126 3.06 -7.59 -10.14
CA LEU A 126 4.17 -7.55 -11.08
C LEU A 126 4.45 -8.92 -11.72
N GLU A 127 4.35 -10.01 -10.97
CA GLU A 127 4.52 -11.36 -11.52
C GLU A 127 3.43 -11.68 -12.56
N ILE A 128 2.18 -11.34 -12.27
CA ILE A 128 1.07 -11.48 -13.24
C ILE A 128 1.32 -10.62 -14.47
N GLU A 129 1.68 -9.34 -14.30
CA GLU A 129 1.96 -8.44 -15.42
C GLU A 129 3.12 -8.94 -16.28
N CYS A 130 4.18 -9.50 -15.68
CA CYS A 130 5.29 -10.10 -16.41
C CYS A 130 4.84 -11.31 -17.28
N GLU A 131 3.96 -12.16 -16.75
CA GLU A 131 3.42 -13.29 -17.53
C GLU A 131 2.46 -12.82 -18.63
N LEU A 132 1.61 -11.83 -18.34
CA LEU A 132 0.75 -11.21 -19.35
C LEU A 132 1.57 -10.51 -20.44
N LEU A 133 2.68 -9.87 -20.10
CA LEU A 133 3.58 -9.23 -21.07
C LEU A 133 4.13 -10.23 -22.10
N LYS A 134 4.44 -11.46 -21.69
CA LYS A 134 4.85 -12.55 -22.61
C LYS A 134 3.77 -12.92 -23.63
N LYS A 135 2.52 -12.53 -23.35
CA LYS A 135 1.35 -12.72 -24.22
C LYS A 135 0.96 -11.43 -24.97
N ASN A 136 1.77 -10.37 -24.89
CA ASN A 136 1.49 -9.02 -25.39
C ASN A 136 0.29 -8.31 -24.70
N GLU A 137 -0.03 -8.71 -23.48
CA GLU A 137 -1.15 -8.22 -22.67
C GLU A 137 -0.67 -7.67 -21.31
N GLY A 138 0.52 -7.06 -21.25
CA GLY A 138 1.27 -6.68 -20.05
C GLY A 138 0.67 -5.51 -19.26
N TYR A 139 -0.58 -5.64 -18.83
CA TYR A 139 -1.25 -4.72 -17.94
C TYR A 139 -2.32 -5.45 -17.11
N ILE A 140 -2.77 -4.83 -16.01
CA ILE A 140 -3.92 -5.26 -15.21
C ILE A 140 -4.83 -4.05 -15.01
N THR A 141 -6.13 -4.22 -15.24
CA THR A 141 -7.12 -3.20 -14.94
C THR A 141 -7.55 -3.25 -13.46
N THR A 142 -8.09 -2.13 -12.96
CA THR A 142 -8.66 -2.12 -11.60
C THR A 142 -9.78 -3.14 -11.43
N GLU A 143 -10.57 -3.37 -12.46
CA GLU A 143 -11.66 -4.35 -12.43
C GLU A 143 -11.12 -5.78 -12.33
N GLU A 144 -10.13 -6.15 -13.14
CA GLU A 144 -9.47 -7.46 -13.08
C GLU A 144 -8.80 -7.69 -11.73
N LEU A 145 -8.16 -6.65 -11.17
CA LEU A 145 -7.56 -6.74 -9.85
C LEU A 145 -8.61 -7.05 -8.76
N VAL A 146 -9.73 -6.32 -8.78
CA VAL A 146 -10.80 -6.46 -7.77
C VAL A 146 -11.59 -7.76 -7.94
N ARG A 147 -11.92 -8.16 -9.17
CA ARG A 147 -12.84 -9.28 -9.43
C ARG A 147 -12.14 -10.61 -9.67
N ILE A 148 -10.89 -10.61 -10.10
CA ILE A 148 -10.12 -11.82 -10.40
C ILE A 148 -8.99 -12.01 -9.38
N VAL A 149 -8.04 -11.06 -9.32
CA VAL A 149 -6.79 -11.26 -8.57
C VAL A 149 -7.04 -11.35 -7.07
N ILE A 150 -7.79 -10.42 -6.49
CA ILE A 150 -8.06 -10.41 -5.03
C ILE A 150 -8.83 -11.67 -4.61
N PRO A 151 -9.95 -12.06 -5.24
CA PRO A 151 -10.65 -13.29 -4.88
C PRO A 151 -9.79 -14.55 -4.98
N LEU A 152 -9.06 -14.71 -6.08
CA LEU A 152 -8.19 -15.88 -6.27
C LEU A 152 -7.05 -15.94 -5.25
N SER A 153 -6.57 -14.79 -4.79
CA SER A 153 -5.53 -14.73 -3.75
C SER A 153 -5.97 -15.38 -2.42
N GLY A 154 -7.26 -15.37 -2.12
CA GLY A 154 -7.84 -16.08 -0.98
C GLY A 154 -8.01 -17.60 -1.18
N CYS A 155 -7.80 -18.08 -2.39
CA CYS A 155 -8.03 -19.47 -2.77
C CYS A 155 -6.73 -20.28 -3.03
N HIS A 156 -5.57 -19.77 -2.64
CA HIS A 156 -4.25 -20.38 -2.92
C HIS A 156 -4.03 -20.67 -4.41
N ALA A 157 -4.48 -19.78 -5.29
CA ALA A 157 -4.32 -19.92 -6.73
C ALA A 157 -2.84 -19.83 -7.13
N GLU A 158 -2.47 -20.59 -8.14
CA GLU A 158 -1.15 -20.52 -8.76
C GLU A 158 -1.04 -19.32 -9.72
N LEU A 159 0.16 -18.84 -9.99
CA LEU A 159 0.39 -17.68 -10.86
C LEU A 159 -0.31 -17.82 -12.23
N GLN A 160 -0.30 -19.02 -12.78
CA GLN A 160 -0.91 -19.30 -14.09
C GLN A 160 -2.44 -19.21 -14.05
N ASP A 161 -3.08 -19.45 -12.91
CA ASP A 161 -4.53 -19.32 -12.79
C ASP A 161 -4.96 -17.85 -12.93
N TYR A 162 -4.28 -16.93 -12.28
CA TYR A 162 -4.55 -15.48 -12.45
C TYR A 162 -4.43 -15.05 -13.91
N VAL A 163 -3.35 -15.46 -14.57
CA VAL A 163 -3.10 -15.14 -15.98
C VAL A 163 -4.20 -15.70 -16.88
N ASN A 164 -4.57 -16.97 -16.69
CA ASN A 164 -5.61 -17.63 -17.48
C ASN A 164 -6.97 -16.94 -17.31
N PHE A 165 -7.38 -16.65 -16.08
CA PHE A 165 -8.66 -16.00 -15.82
C PHE A 165 -8.72 -14.58 -16.41
N ILE A 166 -7.62 -13.81 -16.33
CA ILE A 166 -7.54 -12.50 -16.96
C ILE A 166 -7.68 -12.60 -18.48
N LEU A 167 -6.95 -13.52 -19.12
CA LEU A 167 -7.01 -13.70 -20.56
C LEU A 167 -8.40 -14.19 -21.02
N TRP A 168 -8.99 -15.16 -20.34
CA TRP A 168 -10.34 -15.63 -20.64
C TRP A 168 -11.41 -14.54 -20.51
N HIS A 169 -11.25 -13.66 -19.51
CA HIS A 169 -12.12 -12.49 -19.38
C HIS A 169 -11.97 -11.55 -20.59
N ARG A 170 -10.74 -11.21 -20.97
CA ARG A 170 -10.46 -10.33 -22.10
C ARG A 170 -10.93 -10.90 -23.45
N GLU A 171 -10.86 -12.20 -23.62
CA GLU A 171 -11.37 -12.94 -24.77
C GLU A 171 -12.90 -13.07 -24.79
N GLY A 172 -13.57 -12.69 -23.69
CA GLY A 172 -15.01 -12.87 -23.53
C GLY A 172 -15.46 -14.31 -23.26
N SER A 173 -14.51 -15.20 -22.93
CA SER A 173 -14.79 -16.61 -22.63
C SER A 173 -15.42 -16.79 -21.25
N ILE A 174 -15.22 -15.84 -20.33
CA ILE A 174 -15.85 -15.79 -19.02
C ILE A 174 -16.43 -14.40 -18.73
N ASP A 175 -17.57 -14.38 -18.04
CA ASP A 175 -18.18 -13.16 -17.52
C ASP A 175 -17.90 -13.05 -16.02
N ILE A 176 -17.12 -12.06 -15.64
CA ILE A 176 -16.76 -11.77 -14.25
C ILE A 176 -17.76 -10.85 -13.55
N SER A 177 -18.77 -10.33 -14.23
CA SER A 177 -19.73 -9.37 -13.67
C SER A 177 -20.53 -9.93 -12.49
N GLY A 178 -20.77 -11.24 -12.49
CA GLY A 178 -21.44 -11.97 -11.42
C GLY A 178 -20.50 -12.57 -10.37
N TRP A 179 -19.19 -12.37 -10.50
CA TRP A 179 -18.24 -12.90 -9.53
C TRP A 179 -18.32 -12.13 -8.21
N PRO A 180 -18.00 -12.81 -7.08
CA PRO A 180 -17.95 -12.12 -5.80
C PRO A 180 -17.08 -10.87 -5.92
N ASP A 181 -17.70 -9.73 -5.80
CA ASP A 181 -16.99 -8.49 -5.59
C ASP A 181 -16.52 -8.52 -4.14
N CYS A 182 -15.25 -8.79 -3.92
CA CYS A 182 -14.65 -8.74 -2.59
C CYS A 182 -14.75 -7.35 -1.98
N ALA A 183 -15.22 -6.40 -2.78
CA ALA A 183 -15.19 -5.02 -2.43
C ALA A 183 -16.49 -4.29 -2.76
N PRO A 184 -17.60 -4.64 -2.12
CA PRO A 184 -18.81 -3.82 -2.23
C PRO A 184 -18.58 -2.41 -1.64
N ALA A 185 -17.49 -2.19 -0.91
CA ALA A 185 -17.14 -0.89 -0.35
C ALA A 185 -16.19 -0.14 -1.27
N ALA A 186 -16.48 1.15 -1.51
CA ALA A 186 -15.61 2.06 -2.26
C ALA A 186 -14.14 2.09 -1.78
N ASN A 187 -13.86 1.60 -0.56
CA ASN A 187 -12.54 1.48 0.01
C ASN A 187 -11.65 0.46 -0.72
N ASP A 188 -12.16 -0.66 -1.17
CA ASP A 188 -11.35 -1.74 -1.70
C ASP A 188 -10.96 -1.45 -3.14
N ILE A 189 -11.86 -0.84 -3.92
CA ILE A 189 -11.53 -0.27 -5.22
C ILE A 189 -10.44 0.80 -5.07
N ARG A 190 -10.50 1.61 -4.01
CA ARG A 190 -9.47 2.60 -3.72
C ARG A 190 -8.13 1.94 -3.40
N ILE A 191 -8.10 0.90 -2.57
CA ILE A 191 -6.89 0.18 -2.20
C ILE A 191 -6.27 -0.49 -3.44
N ALA A 192 -7.08 -1.13 -4.28
CA ALA A 192 -6.64 -1.72 -5.54
C ALA A 192 -5.98 -0.66 -6.46
N ARG A 193 -6.61 0.51 -6.59
CA ARG A 193 -6.03 1.63 -7.35
C ARG A 193 -4.72 2.14 -6.73
N GLU A 194 -4.62 2.20 -5.42
CA GLU A 194 -3.40 2.64 -4.73
C GLU A 194 -2.23 1.67 -4.97
N TYR A 195 -2.47 0.35 -5.05
CA TYR A 195 -1.45 -0.62 -5.43
C TYR A 195 -0.97 -0.41 -6.87
N LEU A 196 -1.89 -0.26 -7.82
CA LEU A 196 -1.54 -0.01 -9.21
C LEU A 196 -0.78 1.33 -9.38
N LEU A 197 -1.21 2.38 -8.68
CA LEU A 197 -0.52 3.67 -8.70
C LEU A 197 0.87 3.61 -8.06
N PHE A 198 1.06 2.79 -7.03
CA PHE A 198 2.40 2.59 -6.45
C PHE A 198 3.36 1.94 -7.44
N LEU A 199 2.89 0.97 -8.20
CA LEU A 199 3.71 0.23 -9.17
C LEU A 199 3.97 1.03 -10.47
N SER A 200 3.14 2.02 -10.78
CA SER A 200 3.26 2.85 -11.99
C SER A 200 4.17 4.07 -11.83
N ASN A 201 4.65 4.37 -10.63
CA ASN A 201 5.57 5.49 -10.33
C ASN A 201 6.99 5.01 -10.05
#